data_ec716efdc10cc0442a31f49bde64da73
#
_entry.id   ec716efdc10cc0442a31f49bde64da73
#
_cell.length_a   1.000
_cell.length_b   1.000
_cell.length_c   1.000
_cell.angle_alpha   90.00
_cell.angle_beta   90.00
_cell.angle_gamma   90.00
#
_symmetry.space_group_name_H-M   'P 1'
#
loop_
_entity.id
_entity.type
_entity.pdbx_description
1 polymer ?
#
loop_
_entity_poly.entity_id
_entity_poly.type
_entity_poly.pdbx_seq_one_letter_code
_entity_poly.pdbx_strand_id
1 'polypeptide(L)'
;MTPNTEVSPARRAPLAWGAPLARLDGAWTHLESLLCAVVLVAEILALCAWIAMKGLSTPTTADNKAGLVFRAIVGAVALGMLADRLTRKSPERVARVATLSAVGVGLLGSWAWRGSGIAYCSNFLNWYQDSSTLTLAGGLRGVASHLTVWLALLGASLATASGKHINIDIVMRFFKPGWRVPAAIAGWVAAAVVCFAAVVGFFDHIAIGNFGAKADATASAKIEVVRDELADHMFLARKQLGLDLRTLPHVVLGERYDSWLRGADWNAWIRDGGWSDHYSPAQVESVLVPDAAASDVHGPLVVVPGGTNRGILEHALNLMFPFGLAMIGLRFLLRALLAASFQIDVDPDAAHGEPDVAHANDATDPEVV
;
A
#
# COMPACT_ATOMS: atom_id res chain seq x y z
N MET A 1 11.52 -61.02 -7.91
CA MET A 1 10.97 -59.82 -7.27
C MET A 1 10.19 -59.09 -8.34
N THR A 2 8.87 -59.26 -8.34
CA THR A 2 7.95 -58.55 -9.25
C THR A 2 7.82 -57.12 -8.73
N PRO A 3 7.98 -56.06 -9.57
CA PRO A 3 7.73 -54.70 -9.13
C PRO A 3 6.25 -54.57 -8.79
N ASN A 4 5.96 -54.19 -7.54
CA ASN A 4 4.64 -53.75 -7.13
C ASN A 4 4.29 -52.49 -7.94
N THR A 5 3.49 -52.64 -8.96
CA THR A 5 2.77 -51.54 -9.59
C THR A 5 1.74 -51.02 -8.58
N GLU A 6 2.15 -50.07 -7.74
CA GLU A 6 1.20 -49.28 -6.94
C GLU A 6 0.27 -48.56 -7.91
N VAL A 7 -0.95 -49.08 -7.98
CA VAL A 7 -2.04 -48.44 -8.74
C VAL A 7 -2.31 -47.11 -8.05
N SER A 8 -1.89 -46.02 -8.68
CA SER A 8 -2.22 -44.66 -8.23
C SER A 8 -3.73 -44.59 -8.03
N PRO A 9 -4.23 -44.14 -6.89
CA PRO A 9 -5.67 -44.05 -6.64
C PRO A 9 -6.32 -43.16 -7.70
N ALA A 10 -7.28 -43.71 -8.43
CA ALA A 10 -7.97 -43.03 -9.51
C ALA A 10 -8.49 -41.64 -9.03
N ARG A 11 -8.02 -40.56 -9.64
CA ARG A 11 -8.50 -39.21 -9.38
C ARG A 11 -10.02 -39.20 -9.52
N ARG A 12 -10.73 -38.74 -8.48
CA ARG A 12 -12.17 -38.58 -8.55
C ARG A 12 -12.50 -37.45 -9.56
N ALA A 13 -13.48 -37.68 -10.43
CA ALA A 13 -13.88 -36.67 -11.40
C ALA A 13 -14.40 -35.41 -10.69
N PRO A 14 -14.03 -34.22 -11.16
CA PRO A 14 -14.50 -32.96 -10.58
C PRO A 14 -16.04 -32.83 -10.74
N LEU A 15 -16.68 -32.37 -9.68
CA LEU A 15 -18.14 -32.17 -9.67
C LEU A 15 -18.51 -30.89 -10.41
N ALA A 16 -19.58 -30.92 -11.21
CA ALA A 16 -19.97 -29.80 -12.07
C ALA A 16 -20.28 -28.51 -11.31
N TRP A 17 -20.82 -28.61 -10.08
CA TRP A 17 -21.10 -27.42 -9.25
C TRP A 17 -19.85 -26.66 -8.76
N GLY A 18 -18.71 -27.30 -8.76
CA GLY A 18 -17.42 -26.68 -8.39
C GLY A 18 -16.80 -25.82 -9.50
N ALA A 19 -17.19 -26.04 -10.77
CA ALA A 19 -16.61 -25.31 -11.89
C ALA A 19 -16.78 -23.78 -11.82
N PRO A 20 -17.94 -23.20 -11.44
CA PRO A 20 -18.04 -21.75 -11.25
C PRO A 20 -17.20 -21.24 -10.10
N LEU A 21 -17.02 -22.02 -9.02
CA LEU A 21 -16.15 -21.65 -7.89
C LEU A 21 -14.67 -21.61 -8.31
N ALA A 22 -14.22 -22.55 -9.15
CA ALA A 22 -12.85 -22.54 -9.67
C ALA A 22 -12.59 -21.32 -10.58
N ARG A 23 -13.58 -20.90 -11.38
CA ARG A 23 -13.47 -19.67 -12.16
C ARG A 23 -13.41 -18.42 -11.28
N LEU A 24 -14.24 -18.38 -10.23
CA LEU A 24 -14.24 -17.31 -9.24
C LEU A 24 -12.86 -17.23 -8.54
N ASP A 25 -12.31 -18.37 -8.11
CA ASP A 25 -11.01 -18.46 -7.48
C ASP A 25 -9.89 -17.92 -8.39
N GLY A 26 -9.89 -18.30 -9.67
CA GLY A 26 -8.95 -17.79 -10.65
C GLY A 26 -9.05 -16.28 -10.88
N ALA A 27 -10.27 -15.75 -11.05
CA ALA A 27 -10.52 -14.32 -11.22
C ALA A 27 -10.12 -13.52 -9.99
N TRP A 28 -10.47 -14.01 -8.80
CA TRP A 28 -10.09 -13.39 -7.53
C TRP A 28 -8.56 -13.40 -7.33
N THR A 29 -7.90 -14.52 -7.58
CA THR A 29 -6.43 -14.63 -7.48
C THR A 29 -5.73 -13.66 -8.43
N HIS A 30 -6.24 -13.50 -9.66
CA HIS A 30 -5.69 -12.53 -10.62
C HIS A 30 -5.85 -11.08 -10.12
N LEU A 31 -7.03 -10.73 -9.61
CA LEU A 31 -7.29 -9.40 -9.06
C LEU A 31 -6.38 -9.10 -7.85
N GLU A 32 -6.26 -10.03 -6.91
CA GLU A 32 -5.37 -9.87 -5.74
C GLU A 32 -3.89 -9.76 -6.15
N SER A 33 -3.43 -10.55 -7.12
CA SER A 33 -2.07 -10.45 -7.65
C SER A 33 -1.80 -9.07 -8.25
N LEU A 34 -2.76 -8.54 -9.03
CA LEU A 34 -2.65 -7.19 -9.59
C LEU A 34 -2.61 -6.12 -8.49
N LEU A 35 -3.52 -6.21 -7.52
CA LEU A 35 -3.56 -5.30 -6.37
C LEU A 35 -2.26 -5.37 -5.56
N CYS A 36 -1.75 -6.57 -5.31
CA CYS A 36 -0.48 -6.79 -4.61
C CYS A 36 0.68 -6.11 -5.36
N ALA A 37 0.75 -6.27 -6.68
CA ALA A 37 1.77 -5.61 -7.50
C ALA A 37 1.63 -4.08 -7.47
N VAL A 38 0.40 -3.55 -7.57
CA VAL A 38 0.13 -2.10 -7.50
C VAL A 38 0.52 -1.53 -6.13
N VAL A 39 0.12 -2.21 -5.04
CA VAL A 39 0.46 -1.79 -3.67
C VAL A 39 1.96 -1.80 -3.45
N LEU A 40 2.66 -2.86 -3.89
CA LEU A 40 4.12 -2.95 -3.79
C LEU A 40 4.82 -1.82 -4.55
N VAL A 41 4.40 -1.54 -5.78
CA VAL A 41 4.96 -0.45 -6.58
C VAL A 41 4.68 0.90 -5.93
N ALA A 42 3.46 1.13 -5.43
CA ALA A 42 3.08 2.35 -4.73
C ALA A 42 3.92 2.56 -3.45
N GLU A 43 4.15 1.50 -2.67
CA GLU A 43 4.99 1.54 -1.46
C GLU A 43 6.44 1.89 -1.80
N ILE A 44 7.02 1.22 -2.81
CA ILE A 44 8.39 1.51 -3.27
C ILE A 44 8.50 2.97 -3.73
N LEU A 45 7.54 3.46 -4.53
CA LEU A 45 7.54 4.84 -5.01
C LEU A 45 7.39 5.85 -3.86
N ALA A 46 6.51 5.57 -2.89
CA ALA A 46 6.32 6.43 -1.71
C ALA A 46 7.60 6.52 -0.87
N LEU A 47 8.25 5.38 -0.61
CA LEU A 47 9.50 5.33 0.14
C LEU A 47 10.65 6.00 -0.63
N CYS A 48 10.78 5.74 -1.92
CA CYS A 48 11.78 6.39 -2.78
C CYS A 48 11.58 7.91 -2.81
N ALA A 49 10.34 8.37 -2.97
CA ALA A 49 10.01 9.78 -2.95
C ALA A 49 10.36 10.42 -1.59
N TRP A 50 10.01 9.74 -0.50
CA TRP A 50 10.34 10.23 0.85
C TRP A 50 11.84 10.32 1.07
N ILE A 51 12.61 9.27 0.72
CA ILE A 51 14.07 9.25 0.84
C ILE A 51 14.70 10.35 -0.02
N ALA A 52 14.25 10.49 -1.26
CA ALA A 52 14.74 11.52 -2.18
C ALA A 52 14.49 12.93 -1.64
N MET A 53 13.27 13.24 -1.24
CA MET A 53 12.90 14.55 -0.70
C MET A 53 13.65 14.85 0.60
N LYS A 54 13.73 13.87 1.51
CA LYS A 54 14.47 14.00 2.77
C LYS A 54 15.95 14.23 2.54
N GLY A 55 16.57 13.48 1.62
CA GLY A 55 17.97 13.64 1.26
C GLY A 55 18.27 15.00 0.61
N LEU A 56 17.38 15.47 -0.28
CA LEU A 56 17.50 16.76 -0.95
C LEU A 56 17.31 17.95 0.01
N SER A 57 16.40 17.82 1.00
CA SER A 57 16.09 18.86 1.98
C SER A 57 17.04 18.88 3.19
N THR A 58 17.88 17.84 3.40
CA THR A 58 18.77 17.75 4.56
C THR A 58 19.86 18.82 4.49
N PRO A 59 19.98 19.72 5.48
CA PRO A 59 21.04 20.73 5.50
C PRO A 59 22.42 20.11 5.67
N THR A 60 23.43 20.78 5.15
CA THR A 60 24.82 20.39 5.34
C THR A 60 25.38 21.16 6.54
N THR A 61 25.80 20.47 7.59
CA THR A 61 26.46 21.03 8.75
C THR A 61 27.93 20.55 8.81
N ALA A 62 28.70 21.11 9.71
CA ALA A 62 30.10 20.68 9.93
C ALA A 62 30.16 19.18 10.28
N ASP A 63 29.21 18.72 11.11
CA ASP A 63 29.19 17.35 11.66
C ASP A 63 28.38 16.37 10.77
N ASN A 64 27.48 16.88 9.88
CA ASN A 64 26.66 16.04 9.05
C ASN A 64 26.74 16.45 7.57
N LYS A 65 27.46 15.65 6.79
CA LYS A 65 27.64 15.81 5.34
C LYS A 65 26.74 14.86 4.51
N ALA A 66 25.86 14.06 5.16
CA ALA A 66 25.05 13.06 4.47
C ALA A 66 24.15 13.66 3.37
N GLY A 67 23.52 14.82 3.62
CA GLY A 67 22.74 15.52 2.61
C GLY A 67 23.56 15.99 1.41
N LEU A 68 24.81 16.43 1.63
CA LEU A 68 25.71 16.82 0.53
C LEU A 68 26.06 15.62 -0.34
N VAL A 69 26.47 14.51 0.30
CA VAL A 69 26.81 13.25 -0.41
C VAL A 69 25.60 12.74 -1.20
N PHE A 70 24.42 12.73 -0.57
CA PHE A 70 23.20 12.30 -1.24
C PHE A 70 22.91 13.15 -2.49
N ARG A 71 22.95 14.48 -2.38
CA ARG A 71 22.73 15.39 -3.52
C ARG A 71 23.77 15.23 -4.61
N ALA A 72 25.03 14.99 -4.22
CA ALA A 72 26.11 14.74 -5.19
C ALA A 72 25.83 13.46 -6.00
N ILE A 73 25.44 12.38 -5.34
CA ILE A 73 25.11 11.11 -6.00
C ILE A 73 23.89 11.29 -6.91
N VAL A 74 22.81 11.87 -6.39
CA VAL A 74 21.57 12.07 -7.17
C VAL A 74 21.83 12.98 -8.37
N GLY A 75 22.57 14.09 -8.18
CA GLY A 75 22.92 15.00 -9.27
C GLY A 75 23.79 14.34 -10.34
N ALA A 76 24.80 13.59 -9.92
CA ALA A 76 25.68 12.85 -10.81
C ALA A 76 24.93 11.80 -11.62
N VAL A 77 24.09 11.00 -10.98
CA VAL A 77 23.29 9.95 -11.63
C VAL A 77 22.25 10.58 -12.57
N ALA A 78 21.47 11.56 -12.12
CA ALA A 78 20.43 12.18 -12.92
C ALA A 78 21.00 12.87 -14.18
N LEU A 79 22.03 13.70 -14.03
CA LEU A 79 22.64 14.38 -15.16
C LEU A 79 23.44 13.43 -16.06
N GLY A 80 24.10 12.42 -15.49
CA GLY A 80 24.77 11.37 -16.26
C GLY A 80 23.81 10.58 -17.13
N MET A 81 22.68 10.12 -16.57
CA MET A 81 21.63 9.41 -17.32
C MET A 81 20.97 10.31 -18.38
N LEU A 82 20.73 11.57 -18.07
CA LEU A 82 20.18 12.53 -19.03
C LEU A 82 21.14 12.75 -20.20
N ALA A 83 22.41 12.96 -19.92
CA ALA A 83 23.45 13.12 -20.95
C ALA A 83 23.58 11.86 -21.82
N ASP A 84 23.60 10.68 -21.21
CA ASP A 84 23.63 9.41 -21.95
C ASP A 84 22.44 9.28 -22.89
N ARG A 85 21.21 9.58 -22.43
CA ARG A 85 20.01 9.56 -23.26
C ARG A 85 20.07 10.57 -24.43
N LEU A 86 20.50 11.80 -24.15
CA LEU A 86 20.57 12.85 -25.17
C LEU A 86 21.66 12.58 -26.21
N THR A 87 22.77 11.95 -25.82
CA THR A 87 23.90 11.66 -26.68
C THR A 87 23.90 10.26 -27.28
N ARG A 88 22.84 9.49 -27.07
CA ARG A 88 22.72 8.08 -27.51
C ARG A 88 22.92 7.88 -29.03
N LYS A 89 22.64 8.93 -29.83
CA LYS A 89 22.83 8.92 -31.32
C LYS A 89 24.15 9.54 -31.76
N SER A 90 24.98 10.03 -30.82
CA SER A 90 26.24 10.70 -31.09
C SER A 90 27.40 9.69 -31.16
N PRO A 91 28.55 10.06 -31.75
CA PRO A 91 29.75 9.22 -31.74
C PRO A 91 30.15 8.89 -30.27
N GLU A 92 30.64 7.67 -30.05
CA GLU A 92 30.94 7.13 -28.72
C GLU A 92 31.82 8.03 -27.86
N ARG A 93 32.84 8.68 -28.48
CA ARG A 93 33.72 9.61 -27.78
C ARG A 93 32.96 10.84 -27.26
N VAL A 94 32.04 11.39 -28.04
CA VAL A 94 31.23 12.55 -27.69
C VAL A 94 30.26 12.17 -26.55
N ALA A 95 29.62 11.01 -26.68
CA ALA A 95 28.71 10.50 -25.64
C ALA A 95 29.43 10.31 -24.29
N ARG A 96 30.60 9.67 -24.29
CA ARG A 96 31.40 9.47 -23.06
C ARG A 96 31.84 10.80 -22.42
N VAL A 97 32.35 11.74 -23.22
CA VAL A 97 32.78 13.06 -22.70
C VAL A 97 31.59 13.82 -22.14
N ALA A 98 30.45 13.83 -22.85
CA ALA A 98 29.24 14.50 -22.37
C ALA A 98 28.72 13.89 -21.05
N THR A 99 28.68 12.56 -20.95
CA THR A 99 28.23 11.86 -19.74
C THR A 99 29.18 12.14 -18.57
N LEU A 100 30.50 12.04 -18.76
CA LEU A 100 31.48 12.34 -17.72
C LEU A 100 31.41 13.80 -17.27
N SER A 101 31.27 14.75 -18.21
CA SER A 101 31.08 16.16 -17.89
C SER A 101 29.79 16.41 -17.11
N ALA A 102 28.71 15.77 -17.50
CA ALA A 102 27.43 15.87 -16.82
C ALA A 102 27.48 15.32 -15.38
N VAL A 103 28.16 14.19 -15.19
CA VAL A 103 28.44 13.63 -13.85
C VAL A 103 29.25 14.62 -13.01
N GLY A 104 30.32 15.22 -13.57
CA GLY A 104 31.11 16.23 -12.90
C GLY A 104 30.30 17.48 -12.49
N VAL A 105 29.46 17.97 -13.40
CA VAL A 105 28.52 19.08 -13.11
C VAL A 105 27.53 18.70 -12.03
N GLY A 106 27.01 17.46 -12.04
CA GLY A 106 26.12 16.96 -10.99
C GLY A 106 26.77 16.92 -9.61
N LEU A 107 28.02 16.47 -9.54
CA LEU A 107 28.80 16.48 -8.30
C LEU A 107 29.04 17.90 -7.76
N LEU A 108 29.49 18.83 -8.61
CA LEU A 108 29.71 20.22 -8.25
C LEU A 108 28.43 20.99 -7.93
N GLY A 109 27.34 20.68 -8.63
CA GLY A 109 26.04 21.29 -8.41
C GLY A 109 25.47 21.03 -7.01
N SER A 110 25.88 19.92 -6.38
CA SER A 110 25.50 19.62 -4.99
C SER A 110 25.94 20.70 -3.98
N TRP A 111 27.04 21.36 -4.26
CA TRP A 111 27.52 22.45 -3.44
C TRP A 111 26.74 23.76 -3.63
N ALA A 112 26.34 24.07 -4.88
CA ALA A 112 25.49 25.22 -5.18
C ALA A 112 24.05 25.06 -4.65
N TRP A 113 23.58 23.83 -4.52
CA TRP A 113 22.22 23.48 -4.01
C TRP A 113 22.00 23.81 -2.53
N ARG A 114 23.04 24.03 -1.75
CA ARG A 114 22.99 24.13 -0.27
C ARG A 114 22.20 25.31 0.31
N GLY A 115 21.80 26.26 -0.50
CA GLY A 115 20.96 27.40 -0.10
C GLY A 115 19.50 27.23 -0.56
N SER A 116 19.19 27.86 -1.67
CA SER A 116 17.84 27.90 -2.24
C SER A 116 17.24 26.52 -2.55
N GLY A 117 18.06 25.58 -3.02
CA GLY A 117 17.59 24.24 -3.32
C GLY A 117 17.14 23.44 -2.08
N ILE A 118 17.88 23.56 -0.97
CA ILE A 118 17.48 22.95 0.31
C ILE A 118 16.18 23.61 0.80
N ALA A 119 16.11 24.93 0.75
CA ALA A 119 14.92 25.66 1.18
C ALA A 119 13.67 25.27 0.36
N TYR A 120 13.82 25.17 -0.97
CA TYR A 120 12.75 24.72 -1.88
C TYR A 120 12.30 23.30 -1.55
N CYS A 121 13.23 22.33 -1.47
CA CYS A 121 12.87 20.96 -1.16
C CYS A 121 12.29 20.80 0.25
N SER A 122 12.77 21.57 1.21
CA SER A 122 12.23 21.58 2.57
C SER A 122 10.80 22.14 2.61
N ASN A 123 10.55 23.24 1.88
CA ASN A 123 9.22 23.82 1.74
C ASN A 123 8.23 22.81 1.14
N PHE A 124 8.61 22.14 0.05
CA PHE A 124 7.79 21.11 -0.59
C PHE A 124 7.55 19.92 0.34
N LEU A 125 8.60 19.41 1.00
CA LEU A 125 8.50 18.27 1.90
C LEU A 125 7.61 18.56 3.11
N ASN A 126 7.76 19.74 3.73
CA ASN A 126 6.96 20.15 4.88
C ASN A 126 5.49 20.29 4.50
N TRP A 127 5.18 20.96 3.36
CA TRP A 127 3.82 20.98 2.86
C TRP A 127 3.26 19.58 2.65
N TYR A 128 4.00 18.74 1.94
CA TYR A 128 3.53 17.42 1.54
C TYR A 128 3.29 16.48 2.74
N GLN A 129 4.11 16.57 3.80
CA GLN A 129 3.98 15.73 4.99
C GLN A 129 3.09 16.32 6.09
N ASP A 130 3.15 17.63 6.28
CA ASP A 130 2.57 18.28 7.45
C ASP A 130 1.33 19.12 7.14
N SER A 131 1.06 19.41 5.86
CA SER A 131 0.01 20.34 5.46
C SER A 131 -0.77 19.90 4.22
N SER A 132 -0.75 18.61 3.88
CA SER A 132 -1.52 18.03 2.77
C SER A 132 -2.48 16.94 3.24
N THR A 133 -3.26 16.40 2.31
CA THR A 133 -4.13 15.23 2.55
C THR A 133 -3.38 14.06 3.18
N LEU A 134 -2.08 13.90 2.91
CA LEU A 134 -1.26 12.85 3.52
C LEU A 134 -1.14 13.00 5.03
N THR A 135 -1.19 14.23 5.56
CA THR A 135 -1.19 14.48 7.01
C THR A 135 -2.34 13.78 7.71
N LEU A 136 -3.50 13.69 7.05
CA LEU A 136 -4.67 12.98 7.55
C LEU A 136 -4.45 11.46 7.66
N ALA A 137 -3.51 10.91 6.88
CA ALA A 137 -3.11 9.50 6.88
C ALA A 137 -1.79 9.23 7.62
N GLY A 138 -1.33 10.15 8.47
CA GLY A 138 -0.06 10.03 9.20
C GLY A 138 1.18 10.35 8.36
N GLY A 139 1.02 11.13 7.27
CA GLY A 139 2.10 11.50 6.33
C GLY A 139 2.54 10.31 5.47
N LEU A 140 3.63 10.51 4.72
CA LEU A 140 4.19 9.44 3.87
C LEU A 140 4.57 8.18 4.65
N ARG A 141 5.03 8.34 5.88
CA ARG A 141 5.38 7.22 6.75
C ARG A 141 4.14 6.42 7.14
N GLY A 142 3.05 7.10 7.51
CA GLY A 142 1.77 6.46 7.80
C GLY A 142 1.24 5.69 6.60
N VAL A 143 1.21 6.32 5.43
CA VAL A 143 0.78 5.66 4.18
C VAL A 143 1.65 4.44 3.88
N ALA A 144 2.98 4.53 3.94
CA ALA A 144 3.86 3.40 3.69
C ALA A 144 3.59 2.24 4.67
N SER A 145 3.42 2.54 5.97
CA SER A 145 3.08 1.50 6.97
C SER A 145 1.77 0.78 6.64
N HIS A 146 0.75 1.51 6.21
CA HIS A 146 -0.52 0.91 5.80
C HIS A 146 -0.41 0.08 4.51
N LEU A 147 0.39 0.54 3.53
CA LEU A 147 0.65 -0.23 2.31
C LEU A 147 1.39 -1.54 2.63
N THR A 148 2.36 -1.53 3.56
CA THR A 148 3.03 -2.76 4.03
C THR A 148 2.03 -3.75 4.64
N VAL A 149 1.09 -3.28 5.45
CA VAL A 149 0.05 -4.15 6.04
C VAL A 149 -0.91 -4.68 4.95
N TRP A 150 -1.32 -3.84 3.99
CA TRP A 150 -2.08 -4.29 2.82
C TRP A 150 -1.36 -5.38 2.06
N LEU A 151 -0.05 -5.20 1.80
CA LEU A 151 0.78 -6.18 1.12
C LEU A 151 0.82 -7.51 1.88
N ALA A 152 0.97 -7.45 3.21
CA ALA A 152 0.97 -8.63 4.06
C ALA A 152 -0.37 -9.39 4.02
N LEU A 153 -1.51 -8.67 4.10
CA LEU A 153 -2.85 -9.27 4.06
C LEU A 153 -3.19 -9.87 2.69
N LEU A 154 -2.88 -9.15 1.60
CA LEU A 154 -3.05 -9.65 0.23
C LEU A 154 -2.14 -10.85 -0.03
N GLY A 155 -0.88 -10.78 0.42
CA GLY A 155 0.09 -11.86 0.32
C GLY A 155 -0.36 -13.12 1.08
N ALA A 156 -0.94 -12.96 2.27
CA ALA A 156 -1.50 -14.07 3.05
C ALA A 156 -2.71 -14.71 2.33
N SER A 157 -3.59 -13.91 1.71
CA SER A 157 -4.69 -14.41 0.91
C SER A 157 -4.20 -15.17 -0.33
N LEU A 158 -3.20 -14.65 -1.05
CA LEU A 158 -2.58 -15.34 -2.20
C LEU A 158 -1.85 -16.62 -1.79
N ALA A 159 -1.16 -16.63 -0.64
CA ALA A 159 -0.54 -17.83 -0.11
C ALA A 159 -1.59 -18.90 0.21
N THR A 160 -2.73 -18.50 0.77
CA THR A 160 -3.89 -19.40 0.98
C THR A 160 -4.41 -19.95 -0.34
N ALA A 161 -4.53 -19.11 -1.39
CA ALA A 161 -4.96 -19.53 -2.72
C ALA A 161 -4.01 -20.55 -3.36
N SER A 162 -2.70 -20.40 -3.18
CA SER A 162 -1.70 -21.33 -3.75
C SER A 162 -1.64 -22.69 -3.05
N GLY A 163 -2.26 -22.81 -1.86
CA GLY A 163 -2.23 -24.05 -1.07
C GLY A 163 -0.85 -24.39 -0.49
N LYS A 164 0.13 -23.52 -0.60
CA LYS A 164 1.52 -23.73 -0.13
C LYS A 164 1.66 -23.52 1.39
N HIS A 165 0.80 -24.18 2.16
CA HIS A 165 0.92 -24.20 3.62
C HIS A 165 1.76 -25.42 4.03
N ILE A 166 3.06 -25.26 4.11
CA ILE A 166 4.05 -26.30 4.43
C ILE A 166 3.64 -27.14 5.66
N ASN A 167 3.05 -26.51 6.67
CA ASN A 167 2.62 -27.21 7.89
C ASN A 167 1.42 -28.14 7.65
N ILE A 168 0.51 -27.79 6.74
CA ILE A 168 -0.64 -28.63 6.40
C ILE A 168 -0.17 -29.85 5.63
N ASP A 169 0.74 -29.69 4.68
CA ASP A 169 1.29 -30.78 3.89
C ASP A 169 2.01 -31.81 4.75
N ILE A 170 2.76 -31.37 5.75
CA ILE A 170 3.44 -32.28 6.72
C ILE A 170 2.40 -33.07 7.51
N VAL A 171 1.39 -32.43 8.06
CA VAL A 171 0.34 -33.05 8.84
C VAL A 171 -0.47 -34.05 7.98
N MET A 172 -0.75 -33.67 6.72
CA MET A 172 -1.52 -34.51 5.79
C MET A 172 -0.84 -35.83 5.44
N ARG A 173 0.51 -35.93 5.49
CA ARG A 173 1.24 -37.16 5.27
C ARG A 173 1.00 -38.24 6.35
N PHE A 174 0.57 -37.82 7.55
CA PHE A 174 0.22 -38.75 8.63
C PHE A 174 -1.18 -39.37 8.49
N PHE A 175 -2.04 -38.77 7.63
CA PHE A 175 -3.38 -39.31 7.42
C PHE A 175 -3.43 -40.36 6.31
N LYS A 176 -4.26 -41.39 6.51
CA LYS A 176 -4.57 -42.34 5.45
C LYS A 176 -5.19 -41.64 4.24
N PRO A 177 -4.93 -42.04 2.99
CA PRO A 177 -5.38 -41.35 1.78
C PRO A 177 -6.87 -40.98 1.79
N GLY A 178 -7.76 -41.84 2.30
CA GLY A 178 -9.21 -41.56 2.37
C GLY A 178 -9.62 -40.45 3.35
N TRP A 179 -8.76 -40.12 4.32
CA TRP A 179 -9.01 -39.08 5.33
C TRP A 179 -8.34 -37.74 5.02
N ARG A 180 -7.50 -37.65 3.99
CA ARG A 180 -6.78 -36.45 3.63
C ARG A 180 -7.74 -35.29 3.24
N VAL A 181 -8.68 -35.56 2.35
CA VAL A 181 -9.66 -34.53 1.90
C VAL A 181 -10.57 -34.06 3.05
N PRO A 182 -11.23 -34.93 3.84
CA PRO A 182 -11.99 -34.47 5.00
C PRO A 182 -11.16 -33.68 6.02
N ALA A 183 -9.93 -34.11 6.29
CA ALA A 183 -9.04 -33.41 7.22
C ALA A 183 -8.64 -32.02 6.72
N ALA A 184 -8.35 -31.89 5.42
CA ALA A 184 -8.05 -30.60 4.81
C ALA A 184 -9.25 -29.64 4.87
N ILE A 185 -10.44 -30.13 4.53
CA ILE A 185 -11.69 -29.32 4.62
C ILE A 185 -11.90 -28.85 6.07
N ALA A 186 -11.76 -29.76 7.05
CA ALA A 186 -11.91 -29.40 8.46
C ALA A 186 -10.88 -28.34 8.89
N GLY A 187 -9.61 -28.49 8.46
CA GLY A 187 -8.56 -27.53 8.73
C GLY A 187 -8.84 -26.13 8.13
N TRP A 188 -9.27 -26.07 6.87
CA TRP A 188 -9.63 -24.79 6.24
C TRP A 188 -10.87 -24.16 6.84
N VAL A 189 -11.89 -24.94 7.19
CA VAL A 189 -13.06 -24.41 7.90
C VAL A 189 -12.67 -23.87 9.28
N ALA A 190 -11.85 -24.60 10.03
CA ALA A 190 -11.33 -24.12 11.31
C ALA A 190 -10.55 -22.81 11.16
N ALA A 191 -9.67 -22.71 10.16
CA ALA A 191 -8.93 -21.49 9.85
C ALA A 191 -9.87 -20.32 9.47
N ALA A 192 -10.90 -20.57 8.69
CA ALA A 192 -11.91 -19.58 8.36
C ALA A 192 -12.65 -19.06 9.60
N VAL A 193 -13.04 -19.94 10.51
CA VAL A 193 -13.71 -19.59 11.78
C VAL A 193 -12.80 -18.69 12.63
N VAL A 194 -11.49 -19.01 12.73
CA VAL A 194 -10.52 -18.17 13.44
C VAL A 194 -10.40 -16.80 12.78
N CYS A 195 -10.32 -16.73 11.43
CA CYS A 195 -10.28 -15.47 10.71
C CYS A 195 -11.52 -14.62 10.98
N PHE A 196 -12.73 -15.19 10.91
CA PHE A 196 -13.97 -14.44 11.16
C PHE A 196 -14.12 -14.03 12.63
N ALA A 197 -13.68 -14.85 13.57
CA ALA A 197 -13.61 -14.44 14.97
C ALA A 197 -12.68 -13.23 15.16
N ALA A 198 -11.52 -13.24 14.49
CA ALA A 198 -10.59 -12.12 14.49
C ALA A 198 -11.20 -10.87 13.79
N VAL A 199 -11.95 -11.03 12.69
CA VAL A 199 -12.69 -9.93 12.05
C VAL A 199 -13.59 -9.22 13.03
N VAL A 200 -14.39 -9.99 13.78
CA VAL A 200 -15.32 -9.41 14.79
C VAL A 200 -14.54 -8.68 15.87
N GLY A 201 -13.48 -9.30 16.42
CA GLY A 201 -12.67 -8.70 17.48
C GLY A 201 -11.95 -7.43 17.02
N PHE A 202 -11.32 -7.43 15.84
CA PHE A 202 -10.67 -6.23 15.30
C PHE A 202 -11.66 -5.13 14.93
N PHE A 203 -12.80 -5.48 14.34
CA PHE A 203 -13.84 -4.50 14.04
C PHE A 203 -14.37 -3.84 15.31
N ASP A 204 -14.65 -4.65 16.34
CA ASP A 204 -15.12 -4.15 17.63
C ASP A 204 -14.11 -3.20 18.27
N HIS A 205 -12.85 -3.60 18.30
CA HIS A 205 -11.76 -2.78 18.82
C HIS A 205 -11.62 -1.44 18.08
N ILE A 206 -11.67 -1.48 16.74
CA ILE A 206 -11.54 -0.28 15.90
C ILE A 206 -12.77 0.62 16.04
N ALA A 207 -13.97 0.06 16.06
CA ALA A 207 -15.21 0.82 16.21
C ALA A 207 -15.23 1.59 17.54
N ILE A 208 -14.76 0.98 18.64
CA ILE A 208 -14.70 1.61 19.96
C ILE A 208 -13.53 2.59 20.04
N GLY A 209 -12.32 2.15 19.66
CA GLY A 209 -11.09 2.92 19.87
C GLY A 209 -10.92 4.08 18.90
N ASN A 210 -11.29 3.90 17.63
CA ASN A 210 -11.03 4.86 16.57
C ASN A 210 -12.26 5.70 16.20
N PHE A 211 -13.47 5.10 16.28
CA PHE A 211 -14.72 5.73 15.87
C PHE A 211 -15.63 6.10 17.05
N GLY A 212 -15.18 5.88 18.30
CA GLY A 212 -15.92 6.30 19.47
C GLY A 212 -17.24 5.57 19.73
N ALA A 213 -17.44 4.40 19.13
CA ALA A 213 -18.63 3.60 19.38
C ALA A 213 -18.67 3.13 20.85
N LYS A 214 -19.87 3.02 21.44
CA LYS A 214 -20.02 2.53 22.81
C LYS A 214 -19.67 1.05 22.89
N ALA A 215 -18.94 0.65 23.93
CA ALA A 215 -18.49 -0.73 24.11
C ALA A 215 -19.67 -1.73 24.22
N ASP A 216 -20.74 -1.31 24.88
CA ASP A 216 -21.98 -2.10 25.09
C ASP A 216 -22.98 -2.02 23.94
N ALA A 217 -22.68 -1.25 22.87
CA ALA A 217 -23.55 -1.13 21.70
C ALA A 217 -23.61 -2.44 20.90
N THR A 218 -24.75 -2.67 20.25
CA THR A 218 -24.92 -3.80 19.32
C THR A 218 -24.00 -3.65 18.10
N ALA A 219 -23.69 -4.76 17.43
CA ALA A 219 -22.85 -4.75 16.24
C ALA A 219 -23.43 -3.84 15.12
N SER A 220 -24.76 -3.82 14.96
CA SER A 220 -25.41 -2.94 13.98
C SER A 220 -25.23 -1.45 14.33
N ALA A 221 -25.37 -1.09 15.59
CA ALA A 221 -25.15 0.29 16.06
C ALA A 221 -23.67 0.72 15.87
N LYS A 222 -22.70 -0.18 16.13
CA LYS A 222 -21.29 0.09 15.87
C LYS A 222 -21.00 0.29 14.37
N ILE A 223 -21.62 -0.52 13.51
CA ILE A 223 -21.49 -0.35 12.03
C ILE A 223 -22.06 1.00 11.59
N GLU A 224 -23.18 1.45 12.17
CA GLU A 224 -23.79 2.75 11.86
C GLU A 224 -22.84 3.90 12.25
N VAL A 225 -22.30 3.89 13.47
CA VAL A 225 -21.31 4.89 13.92
C VAL A 225 -20.09 4.91 12.99
N VAL A 226 -19.52 3.75 12.67
CA VAL A 226 -18.36 3.67 11.76
C VAL A 226 -18.68 4.22 10.36
N ARG A 227 -19.88 3.92 9.84
CA ARG A 227 -20.31 4.41 8.52
C ARG A 227 -20.44 5.93 8.49
N ASP A 228 -21.07 6.50 9.52
CA ASP A 228 -21.33 7.94 9.59
C ASP A 228 -20.02 8.72 9.78
N GLU A 229 -19.17 8.32 10.70
CA GLU A 229 -17.83 8.89 10.89
C GLU A 229 -16.95 8.73 9.63
N LEU A 230 -17.06 7.60 8.91
CA LEU A 230 -16.34 7.39 7.67
C LEU A 230 -16.82 8.37 6.57
N ALA A 231 -18.10 8.70 6.54
CA ALA A 231 -18.62 9.70 5.59
C ALA A 231 -18.02 11.10 5.88
N ASP A 232 -17.89 11.48 7.15
CA ASP A 232 -17.27 12.74 7.56
C ASP A 232 -15.76 12.76 7.26
N HIS A 233 -15.07 11.65 7.49
CA HIS A 233 -13.66 11.51 7.09
C HIS A 233 -13.45 11.63 5.57
N MET A 234 -14.34 11.06 4.77
CA MET A 234 -14.29 11.16 3.30
C MET A 234 -14.62 12.58 2.82
N PHE A 235 -15.56 13.28 3.47
CA PHE A 235 -15.82 14.69 3.21
C PHE A 235 -14.57 15.53 3.47
N LEU A 236 -13.95 15.37 4.65
CA LEU A 236 -12.72 16.04 5.04
C LEU A 236 -11.59 15.79 4.04
N ALA A 237 -11.35 14.52 3.68
CA ALA A 237 -10.30 14.15 2.73
C ALA A 237 -10.50 14.82 1.36
N ARG A 238 -11.75 14.86 0.87
CA ARG A 238 -12.07 15.53 -0.40
C ARG A 238 -11.84 17.03 -0.34
N LYS A 239 -12.21 17.68 0.79
CA LYS A 239 -11.98 19.13 0.99
C LYS A 239 -10.50 19.43 1.07
N GLN A 240 -9.75 18.63 1.82
CA GLN A 240 -8.29 18.75 1.93
C GLN A 240 -7.60 18.54 0.59
N LEU A 241 -7.98 17.52 -0.19
CA LEU A 241 -7.44 17.29 -1.53
C LEU A 241 -7.71 18.49 -2.47
N GLY A 242 -8.91 19.10 -2.37
CA GLY A 242 -9.22 20.32 -3.12
C GLY A 242 -8.33 21.51 -2.73
N LEU A 243 -7.96 21.61 -1.46
CA LEU A 243 -7.00 22.61 -0.98
C LEU A 243 -5.59 22.32 -1.46
N ASP A 244 -5.17 21.06 -1.44
CA ASP A 244 -3.86 20.63 -1.93
C ASP A 244 -3.66 20.98 -3.41
N LEU A 245 -4.69 20.76 -4.24
CA LEU A 245 -4.65 21.12 -5.66
C LEU A 245 -4.51 22.64 -5.89
N ARG A 246 -4.98 23.45 -4.97
CA ARG A 246 -4.79 24.91 -5.01
C ARG A 246 -3.42 25.32 -4.50
N THR A 247 -2.88 24.63 -3.50
CA THR A 247 -1.56 24.90 -2.89
C THR A 247 -0.41 24.46 -3.79
N LEU A 248 -0.59 23.36 -4.53
CA LEU A 248 0.46 22.75 -5.35
C LEU A 248 1.16 23.73 -6.32
N PRO A 249 0.46 24.57 -7.10
CA PRO A 249 1.11 25.54 -7.99
C PRO A 249 2.01 26.53 -7.23
N HIS A 250 1.59 27.03 -6.08
CA HIS A 250 2.36 27.96 -5.25
C HIS A 250 3.66 27.32 -4.76
N VAL A 251 3.56 26.09 -4.25
CA VAL A 251 4.73 25.34 -3.75
C VAL A 251 5.70 24.99 -4.88
N VAL A 252 5.19 24.58 -6.04
CA VAL A 252 6.01 24.25 -7.22
C VAL A 252 6.72 25.49 -7.78
N LEU A 253 6.09 26.66 -7.72
CA LEU A 253 6.70 27.94 -8.12
C LEU A 253 7.70 28.47 -7.08
N GLY A 254 7.83 27.82 -5.92
CA GLY A 254 8.79 28.16 -4.87
C GLY A 254 8.26 29.14 -3.84
N GLU A 255 6.97 29.44 -3.85
CA GLU A 255 6.33 30.19 -2.77
C GLU A 255 6.25 29.35 -1.50
N ARG A 256 6.31 30.00 -0.34
CA ARG A 256 6.15 29.30 0.93
C ARG A 256 4.71 28.76 1.03
N TYR A 257 4.61 27.46 1.36
CA TYR A 257 3.29 26.80 1.45
C TYR A 257 2.36 27.43 2.50
N ASP A 258 2.94 28.01 3.56
CA ASP A 258 2.22 28.56 4.72
C ASP A 258 1.86 30.04 4.58
N SER A 259 2.13 30.67 3.44
CA SER A 259 1.97 32.14 3.28
C SER A 259 1.11 32.56 2.08
N TRP A 260 0.64 31.63 1.24
CA TRP A 260 -0.15 32.00 0.05
C TRP A 260 -1.63 32.23 0.35
N LEU A 261 -2.23 31.47 1.30
CA LEU A 261 -3.65 31.57 1.63
C LEU A 261 -3.88 32.50 2.82
N ARG A 262 -4.51 33.63 2.60
CA ARG A 262 -4.82 34.59 3.66
C ARG A 262 -5.84 34.03 4.65
N GLY A 263 -5.77 34.46 5.91
CA GLY A 263 -6.71 34.06 6.95
C GLY A 263 -8.16 34.37 6.63
N ALA A 264 -8.42 35.53 5.99
CA ALA A 264 -9.77 35.88 5.55
C ALA A 264 -10.33 34.92 4.50
N ASP A 265 -9.52 34.54 3.50
CA ASP A 265 -9.91 33.61 2.44
C ASP A 265 -10.08 32.18 3.01
N TRP A 266 -9.25 31.81 3.98
CA TRP A 266 -9.40 30.57 4.73
C TRP A 266 -10.74 30.52 5.47
N ASN A 267 -11.06 31.54 6.27
CA ASN A 267 -12.30 31.61 7.03
C ASN A 267 -13.53 31.61 6.13
N ALA A 268 -13.49 32.32 4.99
CA ALA A 268 -14.54 32.28 3.99
C ALA A 268 -14.73 30.88 3.42
N TRP A 269 -13.63 30.19 3.05
CA TRP A 269 -13.68 28.83 2.53
C TRP A 269 -14.24 27.83 3.54
N ILE A 270 -13.94 28.00 4.85
CA ILE A 270 -14.54 27.17 5.91
C ILE A 270 -16.04 27.47 6.04
N ARG A 271 -16.46 28.73 6.11
CA ARG A 271 -17.87 29.08 6.30
C ARG A 271 -18.75 28.67 5.13
N ASP A 272 -18.26 28.84 3.92
CA ASP A 272 -19.03 28.60 2.68
C ASP A 272 -18.87 27.15 2.17
N GLY A 273 -18.05 26.36 2.83
CA GLY A 273 -17.64 25.02 2.36
C GLY A 273 -18.60 23.88 2.69
N GLY A 274 -19.76 24.11 3.35
CA GLY A 274 -20.69 23.05 3.77
C GLY A 274 -20.15 22.21 4.94
N TRP A 275 -19.28 22.79 5.75
CA TRP A 275 -18.71 22.09 6.92
C TRP A 275 -19.73 21.88 8.03
N SER A 276 -20.74 22.76 8.14
CA SER A 276 -21.82 22.68 9.12
C SER A 276 -22.73 21.45 8.94
N ASP A 277 -22.71 20.82 7.76
CA ASP A 277 -23.51 19.62 7.49
C ASP A 277 -22.87 18.35 8.08
N HIS A 278 -21.56 18.42 8.38
CA HIS A 278 -20.75 17.30 8.86
C HIS A 278 -20.18 17.51 10.28
N TYR A 279 -20.02 18.76 10.70
CA TYR A 279 -19.37 19.11 11.96
C TYR A 279 -20.22 20.08 12.77
N SER A 280 -20.15 19.95 14.08
CA SER A 280 -20.86 20.86 15.00
C SER A 280 -20.34 22.30 14.87
N PRO A 281 -21.15 23.32 15.23
CA PRO A 281 -20.72 24.72 15.17
C PRO A 281 -19.42 24.97 15.96
N ALA A 282 -19.24 24.33 17.12
CA ALA A 282 -18.03 24.46 17.91
C ALA A 282 -16.79 23.87 17.21
N GLN A 283 -16.94 22.76 16.47
CA GLN A 283 -15.87 22.20 15.69
C GLN A 283 -15.50 23.06 14.50
N VAL A 284 -16.49 23.62 13.81
CA VAL A 284 -16.26 24.57 12.70
C VAL A 284 -15.57 25.83 13.21
N GLU A 285 -16.01 26.40 14.34
CA GLU A 285 -15.37 27.56 14.95
C GLU A 285 -13.91 27.30 15.34
N SER A 286 -13.60 26.09 15.80
CA SER A 286 -12.24 25.70 16.22
C SER A 286 -11.20 25.73 15.11
N VAL A 287 -11.60 25.68 13.83
CA VAL A 287 -10.70 25.73 12.67
C VAL A 287 -10.59 27.11 12.03
N LEU A 288 -11.39 28.10 12.51
CA LEU A 288 -11.27 29.46 12.04
C LEU A 288 -10.02 30.12 12.62
N VAL A 289 -9.42 30.96 11.79
CA VAL A 289 -8.24 31.73 12.18
C VAL A 289 -8.70 33.03 12.85
N PRO A 290 -8.27 33.31 14.10
CA PRO A 290 -8.52 34.61 14.71
C PRO A 290 -7.76 35.71 13.97
N ASP A 291 -8.24 36.96 14.08
CA ASP A 291 -7.63 38.15 13.45
C ASP A 291 -7.34 37.97 11.93
N ALA A 292 -8.20 37.22 11.25
CA ALA A 292 -8.04 36.81 9.85
C ALA A 292 -7.94 37.98 8.86
N ALA A 293 -8.34 39.19 9.26
CA ALA A 293 -8.24 40.40 8.44
C ALA A 293 -6.81 40.98 8.37
N ALA A 294 -5.92 40.61 9.27
CA ALA A 294 -4.54 41.05 9.28
C ALA A 294 -3.76 40.43 8.10
N SER A 295 -2.89 41.23 7.48
CA SER A 295 -2.19 40.85 6.23
C SER A 295 -1.12 39.76 6.43
N ASP A 296 -0.69 39.55 7.64
CA ASP A 296 0.33 38.57 8.05
C ASP A 296 -0.28 37.27 8.61
N VAL A 297 -1.61 37.20 8.69
CA VAL A 297 -2.34 36.03 9.17
C VAL A 297 -2.74 35.13 8.01
N HIS A 298 -2.34 33.86 8.06
CA HIS A 298 -2.56 32.86 7.01
C HIS A 298 -3.30 31.63 7.53
N GLY A 299 -3.97 30.93 6.63
CA GLY A 299 -4.67 29.67 6.95
C GLY A 299 -3.68 28.53 7.22
N PRO A 300 -4.01 27.61 8.13
CA PRO A 300 -3.11 26.52 8.53
C PRO A 300 -2.93 25.43 7.46
N LEU A 301 -3.69 25.45 6.36
CA LEU A 301 -3.69 24.49 5.24
C LEU A 301 -4.06 23.03 5.62
N VAL A 302 -4.29 22.73 6.87
CA VAL A 302 -4.81 21.44 7.34
C VAL A 302 -6.07 21.70 8.14
N VAL A 303 -7.14 21.03 7.76
CA VAL A 303 -8.42 21.12 8.46
C VAL A 303 -8.60 19.92 9.37
N VAL A 304 -8.64 20.15 10.67
CA VAL A 304 -8.91 19.12 11.67
C VAL A 304 -9.97 19.67 12.63
N PRO A 305 -11.26 19.53 12.31
CA PRO A 305 -12.33 20.05 13.14
C PRO A 305 -12.32 19.40 14.53
N GLY A 306 -12.37 20.26 15.57
CA GLY A 306 -12.47 19.78 16.96
C GLY A 306 -11.16 19.34 17.61
N GLY A 307 -9.98 19.56 16.99
CA GLY A 307 -8.76 19.29 17.72
C GLY A 307 -7.49 19.02 16.94
N THR A 308 -6.48 18.60 17.69
CA THR A 308 -5.11 18.34 17.26
C THR A 308 -4.90 16.95 16.66
N ASN A 309 -5.95 16.19 16.36
CA ASN A 309 -5.84 14.81 15.93
C ASN A 309 -5.45 14.73 14.44
N ARG A 310 -4.14 14.74 14.20
CA ARG A 310 -3.56 14.41 12.90
C ARG A 310 -3.74 12.89 12.68
N GLY A 311 -4.10 12.46 11.48
CA GLY A 311 -4.26 11.04 11.17
C GLY A 311 -5.70 10.52 11.23
N ILE A 312 -6.70 11.38 11.01
CA ILE A 312 -8.12 10.96 10.96
C ILE A 312 -8.35 9.87 9.93
N LEU A 313 -7.73 9.94 8.75
CA LEU A 313 -7.79 8.89 7.74
C LEU A 313 -7.07 7.61 8.17
N GLU A 314 -6.13 7.68 9.11
CA GLU A 314 -5.48 6.50 9.68
C GLU A 314 -6.50 5.60 10.40
N HIS A 315 -7.51 6.20 11.06
CA HIS A 315 -8.60 5.45 11.66
C HIS A 315 -9.41 4.67 10.61
N ALA A 316 -9.72 5.30 9.47
CA ALA A 316 -10.39 4.62 8.36
C ALA A 316 -9.51 3.54 7.72
N LEU A 317 -8.20 3.81 7.57
CA LEU A 317 -7.25 2.84 7.03
C LEU A 317 -7.08 1.61 7.93
N ASN A 318 -7.28 1.73 9.24
CA ASN A 318 -7.23 0.60 10.16
C ASN A 318 -8.34 -0.44 9.88
N LEU A 319 -9.44 -0.07 9.21
CA LEU A 319 -10.47 -1.02 8.77
C LEU A 319 -9.94 -2.06 7.76
N MET A 320 -8.74 -1.86 7.21
CA MET A 320 -8.11 -2.87 6.37
C MET A 320 -7.81 -4.18 7.11
N PHE A 321 -7.60 -4.15 8.44
CA PHE A 321 -7.36 -5.37 9.22
C PHE A 321 -8.56 -6.33 9.20
N PRO A 322 -9.77 -5.92 9.63
CA PRO A 322 -10.93 -6.81 9.54
C PRO A 322 -11.27 -7.14 8.09
N PHE A 323 -11.09 -6.22 7.14
CA PHE A 323 -11.34 -6.49 5.72
C PHE A 323 -10.37 -7.56 5.16
N GLY A 324 -9.08 -7.42 5.40
CA GLY A 324 -8.07 -8.38 4.93
C GLY A 324 -8.25 -9.77 5.56
N LEU A 325 -8.54 -9.82 6.87
CA LEU A 325 -8.85 -11.07 7.56
C LEU A 325 -10.13 -11.73 7.01
N ALA A 326 -11.16 -10.94 6.68
CA ALA A 326 -12.37 -11.45 6.04
C ALA A 326 -12.06 -12.05 4.66
N MET A 327 -11.22 -11.39 3.85
CA MET A 327 -10.77 -11.93 2.57
C MET A 327 -10.03 -13.27 2.75
N ILE A 328 -9.13 -13.37 3.71
CA ILE A 328 -8.39 -14.61 4.02
C ILE A 328 -9.38 -15.71 4.47
N GLY A 329 -10.32 -15.38 5.36
CA GLY A 329 -11.35 -16.30 5.83
C GLY A 329 -12.24 -16.83 4.69
N LEU A 330 -12.69 -15.95 3.81
CA LEU A 330 -13.44 -16.32 2.60
C LEU A 330 -12.62 -17.20 1.66
N ARG A 331 -11.32 -16.96 1.55
CA ARG A 331 -10.41 -17.77 0.75
C ARG A 331 -10.28 -19.19 1.31
N PHE A 332 -10.18 -19.33 2.63
CA PHE A 332 -10.19 -20.65 3.27
C PHE A 332 -11.51 -21.39 3.03
N LEU A 333 -12.67 -20.71 3.10
CA LEU A 333 -13.96 -21.33 2.77
C LEU A 333 -14.02 -21.75 1.30
N LEU A 334 -13.54 -20.91 0.39
CA LEU A 334 -13.50 -21.23 -1.03
C LEU A 334 -12.62 -22.46 -1.30
N ARG A 335 -11.46 -22.56 -0.65
CA ARG A 335 -10.61 -23.76 -0.71
C ARG A 335 -11.29 -25.01 -0.19
N ALA A 336 -12.01 -24.92 0.92
CA ALA A 336 -12.78 -26.04 1.46
C ALA A 336 -13.86 -26.51 0.45
N LEU A 337 -14.56 -25.58 -0.20
CA LEU A 337 -15.56 -25.89 -1.21
C LEU A 337 -14.95 -26.49 -2.49
N LEU A 338 -13.80 -25.97 -2.94
CA LEU A 338 -13.07 -26.51 -4.09
C LEU A 338 -12.57 -27.92 -3.85
N ALA A 339 -12.08 -28.21 -2.65
CA ALA A 339 -11.71 -29.58 -2.26
C ALA A 339 -12.92 -30.51 -2.16
N ALA A 340 -14.04 -30.04 -1.59
CA ALA A 340 -15.27 -30.81 -1.50
C ALA A 340 -15.86 -31.14 -2.88
N SER A 341 -15.64 -30.27 -3.89
CA SER A 341 -16.04 -30.48 -5.28
C SER A 341 -14.97 -31.20 -6.15
N PHE A 342 -13.86 -31.61 -5.57
CA PHE A 342 -12.72 -32.24 -6.27
C PHE A 342 -12.14 -31.39 -7.41
N GLN A 343 -12.23 -30.06 -7.31
CA GLN A 343 -11.63 -29.14 -8.27
C GLN A 343 -10.13 -28.92 -7.99
N ILE A 344 -9.70 -29.11 -6.76
CA ILE A 344 -8.30 -29.04 -6.36
C ILE A 344 -7.86 -30.38 -5.77
N ASP A 345 -6.61 -30.74 -6.04
CA ASP A 345 -5.98 -31.90 -5.44
C ASP A 345 -5.40 -31.52 -4.07
N VAL A 346 -5.67 -32.34 -3.08
CA VAL A 346 -5.22 -32.14 -1.69
C VAL A 346 -4.11 -33.12 -1.33
N ASP A 347 -3.76 -34.03 -2.26
CA ASP A 347 -2.74 -35.05 -2.00
C ASP A 347 -1.33 -34.45 -2.15
N PRO A 348 -0.52 -34.37 -1.06
CA PRO A 348 0.83 -33.83 -1.13
C PRO A 348 1.76 -34.71 -1.98
N ASP A 349 1.43 -35.99 -2.19
CA ASP A 349 2.24 -36.91 -2.98
C ASP A 349 1.99 -36.76 -4.49
N ALA A 350 0.86 -36.16 -4.91
CA ALA A 350 0.53 -35.92 -6.30
C ALA A 350 1.42 -34.86 -6.97
N ALA A 351 1.93 -33.91 -6.20
CA ALA A 351 2.80 -32.82 -6.69
C ALA A 351 4.22 -33.30 -7.05
N HIS A 352 4.63 -34.46 -6.59
CA HIS A 352 5.97 -35.02 -6.85
C HIS A 352 5.96 -36.09 -7.95
N GLY A 353 4.81 -36.39 -8.53
CA GLY A 353 4.64 -37.45 -9.55
C GLY A 353 4.62 -36.98 -11.01
N GLU A 354 4.72 -35.67 -11.28
CA GLU A 354 4.94 -35.21 -12.67
C GLU A 354 6.41 -35.38 -13.04
N PRO A 355 6.74 -36.30 -13.96
CA PRO A 355 8.09 -36.33 -14.51
C PRO A 355 8.33 -35.00 -15.24
N ASP A 356 9.47 -34.40 -14.96
CA ASP A 356 10.02 -33.25 -15.70
C ASP A 356 10.13 -33.57 -17.21
N VAL A 357 9.05 -33.41 -17.95
CA VAL A 357 9.04 -33.59 -19.41
C VAL A 357 9.77 -32.44 -20.12
N ALA A 358 10.23 -31.44 -19.37
CA ALA A 358 10.90 -30.28 -19.93
C ALA A 358 12.37 -30.49 -20.33
N HIS A 359 13.02 -31.60 -19.94
CA HIS A 359 14.43 -31.83 -20.26
C HIS A 359 14.68 -32.98 -21.26
N ALA A 360 13.64 -33.54 -21.87
CA ALA A 360 13.85 -34.64 -22.85
C ALA A 360 14.08 -34.15 -24.29
N ASN A 361 13.97 -32.86 -24.59
CA ASN A 361 14.12 -32.32 -25.94
C ASN A 361 15.48 -31.66 -26.24
N ASP A 362 16.41 -31.63 -25.28
CA ASP A 362 17.73 -31.00 -25.50
C ASP A 362 18.87 -32.02 -25.77
N ALA A 363 18.54 -33.31 -26.01
CA ALA A 363 19.53 -34.35 -26.23
C ALA A 363 19.59 -34.85 -27.68
N THR A 364 19.15 -34.06 -28.66
CA THR A 364 19.34 -34.40 -30.11
C THR A 364 19.89 -33.22 -30.87
N ASP A 365 21.14 -32.84 -30.55
CA ASP A 365 22.00 -32.17 -31.53
C ASP A 365 23.00 -33.19 -32.06
N PRO A 366 22.92 -33.66 -33.31
CA PRO A 366 23.97 -34.46 -33.90
C PRO A 366 25.12 -33.55 -34.32
N GLU A 367 26.28 -33.76 -33.73
CA GLU A 367 27.57 -33.25 -34.24
C GLU A 367 27.66 -33.43 -35.74
N VAL A 368 27.80 -32.32 -36.44
CA VAL A 368 28.24 -32.29 -37.86
C VAL A 368 29.74 -32.10 -37.87
N VAL A 369 30.40 -33.09 -38.42
CA VAL A 369 31.81 -33.18 -38.78
C VAL A 369 32.23 -32.04 -39.71
#